data_ecc07791e24082275c02e77f07ca17a1
#
_entry.id   ecc07791e24082275c02e77f07ca17a1
#
_cell.length_a   1.000
_cell.length_b   1.000
_cell.length_c   1.000
_cell.angle_alpha   90.00
_cell.angle_beta   90.00
_cell.angle_gamma   90.00
#
_symmetry.space_group_name_H-M   'P 1'
#
loop_
_entity.id
_entity.type
_entity.pdbx_description
1 polymer ?
#
loop_
_entity_poly.entity_id
_entity_poly.type
_entity_poly.pdbx_seq_one_letter_code
_entity_poly.pdbx_strand_id
1 'polypeptide(L)'
;VLECTGFFTSKEKAEAHIQAGAKKVVISAPGGNDIKTIVYNVNHETLDGTETVISGASCTTNCLAPMAKALHDNFTVVEGLMTTIHGYTGDQNTLDAPHRGGDLRRARAAAENIVPNTTGAAKAIGLVIPELNGKLDGAAQRVPVPTGSLTELVAVVEKTVTAEEVNAAMQAASNESFGYNVDPIVSSDIVGISYGSLFDATQTKVLTVGDKQLVKVVSWYDNEMSYTSQLVRTLKYFAGLIK
;
A
#
# COMPACT_ATOMS: atom_id res chain seq x y z
N VAL A 1 13.70 -7.91 15.35
CA VAL A 1 14.42 -8.05 14.06
C VAL A 1 13.57 -7.52 12.93
N LEU A 2 14.17 -6.74 12.02
CA LEU A 2 13.59 -6.39 10.73
C LEU A 2 14.09 -7.38 9.68
N GLU A 3 13.17 -8.15 9.11
CA GLU A 3 13.46 -9.06 7.99
C GLU A 3 13.30 -8.32 6.67
N CYS A 4 14.41 -7.92 6.07
CA CYS A 4 14.44 -7.15 4.82
C CYS A 4 15.15 -7.86 3.67
N THR A 5 15.49 -9.16 3.84
CA THR A 5 16.24 -9.91 2.83
C THR A 5 15.38 -10.43 1.68
N GLY A 6 14.06 -10.53 1.90
CA GLY A 6 13.12 -11.14 0.96
C GLY A 6 13.13 -12.67 0.94
N PHE A 7 13.94 -13.32 1.79
CA PHE A 7 14.05 -14.78 1.84
C PHE A 7 13.18 -15.43 2.94
N PHE A 8 12.98 -14.73 4.07
CA PHE A 8 12.24 -15.24 5.23
C PHE A 8 10.85 -14.57 5.33
N THR A 9 10.09 -14.66 4.25
CA THR A 9 8.80 -13.96 4.12
C THR A 9 7.58 -14.78 4.54
N SER A 10 7.77 -16.03 5.01
CA SER A 10 6.70 -16.82 5.64
C SER A 10 6.92 -16.92 7.14
N LYS A 11 5.87 -17.25 7.91
CA LYS A 11 5.96 -17.46 9.35
C LYS A 11 7.04 -18.49 9.70
N GLU A 12 6.96 -19.66 9.04
CA GLU A 12 7.90 -20.77 9.24
C GLU A 12 9.36 -20.33 9.06
N LYS A 13 9.65 -19.60 7.97
CA LYS A 13 11.02 -19.13 7.72
C LYS A 13 11.43 -18.03 8.70
N ALA A 14 10.56 -17.09 9.01
CA ALA A 14 10.85 -15.98 9.92
C ALA A 14 11.07 -16.45 11.37
N GLU A 15 10.50 -17.61 11.77
CA GLU A 15 10.75 -18.24 13.07
C GLU A 15 12.22 -18.60 13.30
N ALA A 16 13.04 -18.73 12.26
CA ALA A 16 14.48 -18.90 12.41
C ALA A 16 15.13 -17.74 13.18
N HIS A 17 14.64 -16.53 13.06
CA HIS A 17 15.10 -15.37 13.83
C HIS A 17 14.71 -15.48 15.30
N ILE A 18 13.51 -16.02 15.59
CA ILE A 18 13.05 -16.28 16.96
C ILE A 18 13.93 -17.36 17.63
N GLN A 19 14.23 -18.44 16.90
CA GLN A 19 15.13 -19.50 17.36
C GLN A 19 16.54 -18.98 17.62
N ALA A 20 16.98 -17.97 16.86
CA ALA A 20 18.26 -17.29 17.05
C ALA A 20 18.27 -16.28 18.21
N GLY A 21 17.13 -16.11 18.93
CA GLY A 21 17.02 -15.27 20.12
C GLY A 21 16.29 -13.95 19.93
N ALA A 22 15.72 -13.67 18.75
CA ALA A 22 14.87 -12.49 18.56
C ALA A 22 13.57 -12.65 19.35
N LYS A 23 13.10 -11.58 20.00
CA LYS A 23 11.80 -11.58 20.69
C LYS A 23 10.64 -11.37 19.73
N LYS A 24 10.84 -10.55 18.69
CA LYS A 24 9.85 -10.17 17.69
C LYS A 24 10.51 -10.04 16.32
N VAL A 25 9.76 -10.34 15.26
CA VAL A 25 10.20 -10.17 13.86
C VAL A 25 9.15 -9.36 13.10
N VAL A 26 9.59 -8.37 12.35
CA VAL A 26 8.77 -7.63 11.41
C VAL A 26 9.30 -7.90 10.00
N ILE A 27 8.48 -8.51 9.16
CA ILE A 27 8.81 -8.80 7.76
C ILE A 27 8.50 -7.58 6.91
N SER A 28 9.48 -7.07 6.16
CA SER A 28 9.34 -5.92 5.26
C SER A 28 8.73 -6.29 3.89
N ALA A 29 7.80 -7.23 3.87
CA ALA A 29 7.12 -7.73 2.69
C ALA A 29 5.78 -8.37 3.09
N PRO A 30 4.86 -8.65 2.14
CA PRO A 30 3.70 -9.48 2.40
C PRO A 30 4.10 -10.84 2.98
N GLY A 31 3.49 -11.24 4.10
CA GLY A 31 3.89 -12.40 4.90
C GLY A 31 2.99 -13.64 4.78
N GLY A 32 2.04 -13.65 3.85
CA GLY A 32 1.02 -14.71 3.76
C GLY A 32 -0.17 -14.49 4.71
N ASN A 33 -1.11 -15.44 4.73
CA ASN A 33 -2.37 -15.31 5.48
C ASN A 33 -2.26 -15.76 6.94
N ASP A 34 -1.17 -16.41 7.32
CA ASP A 34 -0.90 -16.94 8.66
C ASP A 34 -0.13 -15.96 9.56
N ILE A 35 0.18 -14.78 9.04
CA ILE A 35 0.85 -13.69 9.73
C ILE A 35 -0.04 -12.45 9.67
N LYS A 36 -0.24 -11.78 10.82
CA LYS A 36 -0.93 -10.48 10.82
C LYS A 36 -0.20 -9.50 9.90
N THR A 37 -0.94 -8.96 8.95
CA THR A 37 -0.48 -7.90 8.06
C THR A 37 -0.91 -6.55 8.62
N ILE A 38 0.06 -5.69 8.88
CA ILE A 38 -0.14 -4.42 9.59
C ILE A 38 0.16 -3.23 8.69
N VAL A 39 -0.76 -2.30 8.65
CA VAL A 39 -0.58 -0.94 8.14
C VAL A 39 -0.79 0.03 9.32
N TYR A 40 0.23 0.80 9.65
CA TYR A 40 0.18 1.73 10.77
C TYR A 40 -0.90 2.80 10.55
N ASN A 41 -1.62 3.17 11.61
CA ASN A 41 -2.80 4.04 11.60
C ASN A 41 -4.02 3.50 10.82
N VAL A 42 -4.01 2.21 10.43
CA VAL A 42 -5.19 1.54 9.86
C VAL A 42 -5.64 0.39 10.76
N ASN A 43 -4.74 -0.56 11.08
CA ASN A 43 -5.06 -1.73 11.88
C ASN A 43 -3.98 -2.11 12.92
N HIS A 44 -3.01 -1.24 13.21
CA HIS A 44 -1.91 -1.56 14.13
C HIS A 44 -2.40 -1.85 15.56
N GLU A 45 -3.54 -1.28 15.97
CA GLU A 45 -4.16 -1.52 17.27
C GLU A 45 -4.72 -2.94 17.44
N THR A 46 -4.78 -3.72 16.36
CA THR A 46 -5.12 -5.15 16.43
C THR A 46 -4.01 -6.02 17.03
N LEU A 47 -2.80 -5.45 17.18
CA LEU A 47 -1.69 -6.12 17.85
C LEU A 47 -1.88 -6.06 19.36
N ASP A 48 -1.83 -7.23 20.01
CA ASP A 48 -1.99 -7.35 21.47
C ASP A 48 -0.69 -7.73 22.20
N GLY A 49 0.41 -7.91 21.44
CA GLY A 49 1.72 -8.28 21.96
C GLY A 49 1.97 -9.79 22.05
N THR A 50 0.99 -10.62 21.71
CA THR A 50 1.17 -12.08 21.67
C THR A 50 1.88 -12.54 20.40
N GLU A 51 1.79 -11.76 19.32
CA GLU A 51 2.43 -12.07 18.05
C GLU A 51 3.95 -12.08 18.19
N THR A 52 4.60 -13.04 17.56
CA THR A 52 6.08 -13.12 17.46
C THR A 52 6.57 -12.60 16.10
N VAL A 53 5.77 -12.80 15.04
CA VAL A 53 6.09 -12.42 13.67
C VAL A 53 4.90 -11.66 13.08
N ILE A 54 5.16 -10.51 12.49
CA ILE A 54 4.16 -9.70 11.74
C ILE A 54 4.71 -9.29 10.39
N SER A 55 3.81 -8.94 9.46
CA SER A 55 4.15 -8.36 8.16
C SER A 55 3.83 -6.86 8.16
N GLY A 56 4.75 -6.04 7.66
CA GLY A 56 4.54 -4.61 7.37
C GLY A 56 3.83 -4.36 6.03
N ALA A 57 3.25 -5.39 5.41
CA ALA A 57 2.62 -5.32 4.10
C ALA A 57 3.58 -4.88 2.97
N SER A 58 3.04 -4.31 1.88
CA SER A 58 3.81 -3.70 0.79
C SER A 58 3.70 -2.18 0.83
N CYS A 59 4.56 -1.47 0.09
CA CYS A 59 4.47 -0.03 -0.08
C CYS A 59 3.12 0.39 -0.68
N THR A 60 2.65 -0.32 -1.70
CA THR A 60 1.36 -0.06 -2.33
C THR A 60 0.19 -0.30 -1.38
N THR A 61 0.24 -1.37 -0.55
CA THR A 61 -0.80 -1.62 0.47
C THR A 61 -0.81 -0.50 1.52
N ASN A 62 0.35 -0.01 1.94
CA ASN A 62 0.46 1.12 2.89
C ASN A 62 -0.08 2.43 2.31
N CYS A 63 -0.03 2.62 0.99
CA CYS A 63 -0.65 3.75 0.31
C CYS A 63 -2.16 3.58 0.15
N LEU A 64 -2.61 2.40 -0.32
CA LEU A 64 -4.01 2.14 -0.62
C LEU A 64 -4.89 2.07 0.63
N ALA A 65 -4.40 1.43 1.70
CA ALA A 65 -5.24 1.11 2.87
C ALA A 65 -5.84 2.33 3.57
N PRO A 66 -5.12 3.41 3.91
CA PRO A 66 -5.73 4.57 4.57
C PRO A 66 -6.75 5.27 3.67
N MET A 67 -6.46 5.40 2.36
CA MET A 67 -7.38 5.98 1.39
C MET A 67 -8.65 5.14 1.22
N ALA A 68 -8.51 3.82 1.08
CA ALA A 68 -9.63 2.89 0.96
C ALA A 68 -10.46 2.84 2.25
N LYS A 69 -9.81 2.90 3.42
CA LYS A 69 -10.49 2.96 4.72
C LYS A 69 -11.33 4.22 4.85
N ALA A 70 -10.75 5.40 4.58
CA ALA A 70 -11.48 6.67 4.66
C ALA A 70 -12.67 6.70 3.70
N LEU A 71 -12.52 6.17 2.48
CA LEU A 71 -13.61 6.06 1.52
C LEU A 71 -14.71 5.11 2.01
N HIS A 72 -14.31 3.94 2.55
CA HIS A 72 -15.25 2.92 3.03
C HIS A 72 -16.02 3.37 4.27
N ASP A 73 -15.33 3.91 5.26
CA ASP A 73 -15.93 4.33 6.53
C ASP A 73 -16.99 5.44 6.34
N ASN A 74 -16.79 6.32 5.34
CA ASN A 74 -17.71 7.43 5.09
C ASN A 74 -18.82 7.09 4.08
N PHE A 75 -18.52 6.29 3.05
CA PHE A 75 -19.40 6.13 1.88
C PHE A 75 -19.70 4.67 1.53
N THR A 76 -19.12 3.70 2.22
CA THR A 76 -19.28 2.24 2.03
C THR A 76 -18.90 1.79 0.61
N VAL A 77 -17.64 1.42 0.43
CA VAL A 77 -17.16 0.85 -0.84
C VAL A 77 -17.85 -0.50 -1.09
N VAL A 78 -18.47 -0.63 -2.26
CA VAL A 78 -19.13 -1.84 -2.75
C VAL A 78 -18.13 -2.73 -3.48
N GLU A 79 -17.45 -2.15 -4.47
CA GLU A 79 -16.43 -2.80 -5.29
C GLU A 79 -15.49 -1.76 -5.88
N GLY A 80 -14.32 -2.17 -6.35
CA GLY A 80 -13.39 -1.25 -6.98
C GLY A 80 -12.20 -1.93 -7.65
N LEU A 81 -11.59 -1.18 -8.56
CA LEU A 81 -10.33 -1.53 -9.20
C LEU A 81 -9.26 -0.50 -8.87
N MET A 82 -8.10 -0.98 -8.44
CA MET A 82 -6.95 -0.11 -8.23
C MET A 82 -5.91 -0.29 -9.33
N THR A 83 -5.27 0.80 -9.68
CA THR A 83 -4.07 0.78 -10.51
C THR A 83 -2.97 1.55 -9.79
N THR A 84 -1.81 0.93 -9.59
CA THR A 84 -0.64 1.68 -9.15
C THR A 84 0.29 1.94 -10.33
N ILE A 85 0.63 3.22 -10.54
CA ILE A 85 1.71 3.66 -11.41
C ILE A 85 2.94 3.76 -10.53
N HIS A 86 3.87 2.84 -10.72
CA HIS A 86 4.91 2.55 -9.75
C HIS A 86 6.31 2.74 -10.31
N GLY A 87 7.17 3.40 -9.59
CA GLY A 87 8.60 3.44 -9.90
C GLY A 87 9.18 2.04 -10.04
N TYR A 88 10.21 1.86 -10.86
CA TYR A 88 10.87 0.57 -10.95
C TYR A 88 11.58 0.21 -9.64
N THR A 89 11.72 -1.07 -9.36
CA THR A 89 12.34 -1.59 -8.13
C THR A 89 13.30 -2.72 -8.45
N GLY A 90 14.11 -3.14 -7.48
CA GLY A 90 15.15 -4.15 -7.64
C GLY A 90 14.67 -5.56 -8.01
N ASP A 91 13.36 -5.79 -8.09
CA ASP A 91 12.78 -7.02 -8.63
C ASP A 91 12.72 -7.04 -10.17
N GLN A 92 12.98 -5.89 -10.83
CA GLN A 92 13.06 -5.77 -12.28
C GLN A 92 14.50 -5.81 -12.77
N ASN A 93 14.71 -6.29 -13.98
CA ASN A 93 16.03 -6.22 -14.61
C ASN A 93 16.35 -4.77 -15.03
N THR A 94 17.59 -4.36 -14.84
CA THR A 94 18.09 -3.04 -15.31
C THR A 94 18.18 -3.01 -16.83
N LEU A 95 18.69 -4.09 -17.43
CA LEU A 95 18.76 -4.31 -18.88
C LEU A 95 17.93 -5.56 -19.23
N ASP A 96 17.56 -5.70 -20.51
CA ASP A 96 16.91 -6.91 -21.02
C ASP A 96 17.77 -8.14 -20.71
N ALA A 97 17.26 -9.03 -19.87
CA ALA A 97 17.95 -10.26 -19.46
C ALA A 97 16.97 -11.27 -18.86
N PRO A 98 17.31 -12.55 -18.76
CA PRO A 98 16.47 -13.53 -18.07
C PRO A 98 16.17 -13.09 -16.63
N HIS A 99 14.90 -13.13 -16.26
CA HIS A 99 14.45 -12.79 -14.93
C HIS A 99 14.52 -14.01 -14.00
N ARG A 100 14.98 -13.81 -12.75
CA ARG A 100 15.16 -14.90 -11.76
C ARG A 100 13.88 -15.72 -11.53
N GLY A 101 12.70 -15.07 -11.54
CA GLY A 101 11.39 -15.72 -11.38
C GLY A 101 10.72 -16.16 -12.70
N GLY A 102 11.40 -16.04 -13.85
CA GLY A 102 10.83 -16.38 -15.15
C GLY A 102 9.78 -15.39 -15.68
N ASP A 103 9.61 -14.24 -15.05
CA ASP A 103 8.66 -13.20 -15.49
C ASP A 103 9.21 -12.46 -16.70
N LEU A 104 8.58 -12.66 -17.87
CA LEU A 104 9.03 -12.09 -19.15
C LEU A 104 8.86 -10.56 -19.20
N ARG A 105 7.97 -9.97 -18.41
CA ARG A 105 7.79 -8.52 -18.34
C ARG A 105 8.85 -7.88 -17.44
N ARG A 106 9.11 -8.45 -16.25
CA ARG A 106 10.21 -8.00 -15.37
C ARG A 106 11.61 -8.26 -15.93
N ALA A 107 11.70 -9.10 -16.98
CA ALA A 107 12.93 -9.35 -17.74
C ALA A 107 13.36 -8.17 -18.62
N ARG A 108 12.46 -7.20 -18.85
CA ARG A 108 12.73 -6.06 -19.75
C ARG A 108 13.36 -4.90 -18.97
N ALA A 109 14.18 -4.11 -19.68
CA ALA A 109 14.90 -2.95 -19.14
C ALA A 109 13.96 -1.98 -18.42
N ALA A 110 14.13 -1.85 -17.11
CA ALA A 110 13.20 -1.14 -16.22
C ALA A 110 13.11 0.36 -16.54
N ALA A 111 14.21 0.99 -16.93
CA ALA A 111 14.29 2.43 -17.19
C ALA A 111 13.82 2.84 -18.60
N GLU A 112 13.40 1.87 -19.44
CA GLU A 112 13.01 2.12 -20.84
C GLU A 112 11.58 1.68 -21.15
N ASN A 113 10.92 0.95 -20.23
CA ASN A 113 9.64 0.31 -20.51
C ASN A 113 8.57 0.66 -19.49
N ILE A 114 7.31 0.78 -19.94
CA ILE A 114 6.15 0.61 -19.08
C ILE A 114 5.91 -0.90 -18.97
N VAL A 115 5.99 -1.41 -17.73
CA VAL A 115 5.94 -2.87 -17.47
C VAL A 115 4.68 -3.21 -16.68
N PRO A 116 3.63 -3.77 -17.32
CA PRO A 116 2.43 -4.23 -16.61
C PRO A 116 2.77 -5.42 -15.71
N ASN A 117 2.36 -5.36 -14.46
CA ASN A 117 2.59 -6.40 -13.46
C ASN A 117 1.33 -6.71 -12.67
N THR A 118 1.23 -7.93 -12.20
CA THR A 118 0.28 -8.27 -11.14
C THR A 118 0.72 -7.64 -9.83
N THR A 119 -0.23 -7.26 -8.98
CA THR A 119 0.03 -6.83 -7.61
C THR A 119 -0.90 -7.54 -6.65
N GLY A 120 -0.37 -7.97 -5.52
CA GLY A 120 -1.16 -8.51 -4.42
C GLY A 120 -1.75 -7.43 -3.50
N ALA A 121 -1.47 -6.15 -3.76
CA ALA A 121 -1.82 -5.06 -2.85
C ALA A 121 -3.33 -4.92 -2.65
N ALA A 122 -4.13 -5.02 -3.71
CA ALA A 122 -5.59 -4.93 -3.62
C ALA A 122 -6.18 -6.11 -2.81
N LYS A 123 -5.67 -7.31 -3.02
CA LYS A 123 -6.10 -8.51 -2.25
C LYS A 123 -5.65 -8.43 -0.79
N ALA A 124 -4.48 -7.86 -0.54
CA ALA A 124 -3.96 -7.67 0.81
C ALA A 124 -4.79 -6.66 1.64
N ILE A 125 -5.59 -5.82 1.01
CA ILE A 125 -6.51 -4.91 1.71
C ILE A 125 -7.47 -5.69 2.61
N GLY A 126 -8.00 -6.83 2.17
CA GLY A 126 -8.87 -7.67 2.99
C GLY A 126 -8.22 -8.23 4.26
N LEU A 127 -6.87 -8.29 4.32
CA LEU A 127 -6.14 -8.67 5.53
C LEU A 127 -6.01 -7.51 6.53
N VAL A 128 -6.12 -6.27 6.05
CA VAL A 128 -5.95 -5.03 6.82
C VAL A 128 -7.30 -4.42 7.19
N ILE A 129 -8.26 -4.49 6.26
CA ILE A 129 -9.64 -3.99 6.38
C ILE A 129 -10.57 -5.14 5.98
N PRO A 130 -11.00 -5.99 6.94
CA PRO A 130 -11.78 -7.21 6.64
C PRO A 130 -13.07 -6.95 5.84
N GLU A 131 -13.69 -5.79 6.02
CA GLU A 131 -14.92 -5.37 5.34
C GLU A 131 -14.73 -5.20 3.82
N LEU A 132 -13.48 -5.00 3.38
CA LEU A 132 -13.12 -4.88 1.97
C LEU A 132 -12.60 -6.20 1.35
N ASN A 133 -12.66 -7.30 2.10
CA ASN A 133 -12.21 -8.59 1.59
C ASN A 133 -13.03 -9.02 0.35
N GLY A 134 -12.32 -9.27 -0.77
CA GLY A 134 -12.94 -9.67 -2.04
C GLY A 134 -13.62 -8.55 -2.83
N LYS A 135 -13.63 -7.30 -2.32
CA LYS A 135 -14.26 -6.16 -3.00
C LYS A 135 -13.31 -5.38 -3.91
N LEU A 136 -12.00 -5.55 -3.73
CA LEU A 136 -10.99 -4.84 -4.52
C LEU A 136 -10.09 -5.81 -5.27
N ASP A 137 -9.79 -5.48 -6.53
CA ASP A 137 -8.72 -6.11 -7.31
C ASP A 137 -7.90 -5.01 -8.03
N GLY A 138 -6.80 -5.38 -8.67
CA GLY A 138 -6.00 -4.37 -9.35
C GLY A 138 -4.71 -4.86 -9.97
N ALA A 139 -3.99 -3.91 -10.57
CA ALA A 139 -2.75 -4.15 -11.28
C ALA A 139 -1.73 -3.04 -11.02
N ALA A 140 -0.47 -3.31 -11.37
CA ALA A 140 0.61 -2.34 -11.34
C ALA A 140 1.10 -2.05 -12.77
N GLN A 141 1.44 -0.78 -13.01
CA GLN A 141 2.18 -0.33 -14.19
C GLN A 141 3.51 0.22 -13.69
N ARG A 142 4.60 -0.54 -13.90
CA ARG A 142 5.94 -0.04 -13.59
C ARG A 142 6.37 0.92 -14.68
N VAL A 143 6.89 2.08 -14.30
CA VAL A 143 7.27 3.17 -15.21
C VAL A 143 8.74 3.54 -15.04
N PRO A 144 9.38 4.18 -16.03
CA PRO A 144 10.79 4.59 -15.99
C PRO A 144 11.06 5.76 -15.01
N VAL A 145 10.67 5.60 -13.75
CA VAL A 145 10.87 6.55 -12.66
C VAL A 145 11.55 5.80 -11.52
N PRO A 146 12.68 6.30 -10.98
CA PRO A 146 13.45 5.56 -9.96
C PRO A 146 12.70 5.42 -8.64
N THR A 147 11.95 6.43 -8.23
CA THR A 147 11.05 6.42 -7.07
C THR A 147 9.97 7.47 -7.23
N GLY A 148 8.93 7.38 -6.44
CA GLY A 148 7.75 8.24 -6.59
C GLY A 148 6.66 7.52 -7.38
N SER A 149 5.66 7.03 -6.66
CA SER A 149 4.58 6.20 -7.17
C SER A 149 3.23 6.82 -6.80
N LEU A 150 2.20 6.44 -7.51
CA LEU A 150 0.83 6.77 -7.12
C LEU A 150 -0.09 5.55 -7.22
N THR A 151 -1.12 5.54 -6.40
CA THR A 151 -2.20 4.56 -6.47
C THR A 151 -3.51 5.26 -6.80
N GLU A 152 -4.16 4.83 -7.85
CA GLU A 152 -5.51 5.22 -8.24
C GLU A 152 -6.49 4.13 -7.82
N LEU A 153 -7.56 4.49 -7.14
CA LEU A 153 -8.70 3.62 -6.83
C LEU A 153 -9.94 4.18 -7.52
N VAL A 154 -10.54 3.38 -8.38
CA VAL A 154 -11.87 3.64 -8.96
C VAL A 154 -12.85 2.68 -8.30
N ALA A 155 -13.84 3.23 -7.61
CA ALA A 155 -14.76 2.44 -6.79
C ALA A 155 -16.21 2.87 -6.99
N VAL A 156 -17.11 1.90 -6.78
CA VAL A 156 -18.53 2.13 -6.55
C VAL A 156 -18.73 2.24 -5.04
N VAL A 157 -19.47 3.25 -4.60
CA VAL A 157 -19.86 3.46 -3.21
C VAL A 157 -21.38 3.43 -3.08
N GLU A 158 -21.89 3.09 -1.89
CA GLU A 158 -23.34 3.01 -1.67
C GLU A 158 -24.02 4.38 -1.66
N LYS A 159 -23.33 5.39 -1.12
CA LYS A 159 -23.88 6.76 -1.02
C LYS A 159 -23.62 7.52 -2.28
N THR A 160 -24.60 8.33 -2.71
CA THR A 160 -24.37 9.38 -3.72
C THR A 160 -23.49 10.46 -3.12
N VAL A 161 -22.40 10.82 -3.80
CA VAL A 161 -21.38 11.75 -3.31
C VAL A 161 -20.97 12.77 -4.36
N THR A 162 -20.36 13.86 -3.89
CA THR A 162 -19.62 14.82 -4.72
C THR A 162 -18.12 14.68 -4.48
N ALA A 163 -17.30 15.25 -5.37
CA ALA A 163 -15.85 15.27 -5.20
C ALA A 163 -15.44 16.05 -3.93
N GLU A 164 -16.17 17.13 -3.62
CA GLU A 164 -15.95 17.96 -2.43
C GLU A 164 -16.22 17.19 -1.13
N GLU A 165 -17.29 16.38 -1.08
CA GLU A 165 -17.61 15.54 0.07
C GLU A 165 -16.55 14.47 0.27
N VAL A 166 -16.08 13.84 -0.83
CA VAL A 166 -14.99 12.86 -0.77
C VAL A 166 -13.71 13.52 -0.25
N ASN A 167 -13.33 14.68 -0.80
CA ASN A 167 -12.15 15.42 -0.36
C ASN A 167 -12.23 15.83 1.11
N ALA A 168 -13.40 16.30 1.57
CA ALA A 168 -13.61 16.65 2.98
C ALA A 168 -13.43 15.44 3.92
N ALA A 169 -13.95 14.26 3.53
CA ALA A 169 -13.77 13.03 4.30
C ALA A 169 -12.30 12.62 4.37
N MET A 170 -11.55 12.71 3.25
CA MET A 170 -10.13 12.40 3.20
C MET A 170 -9.32 13.38 4.06
N GLN A 171 -9.64 14.67 4.01
CA GLN A 171 -9.00 15.69 4.84
C GLN A 171 -9.24 15.43 6.33
N ALA A 172 -10.46 15.08 6.70
CA ALA A 172 -10.81 14.75 8.09
C ALA A 172 -10.10 13.49 8.60
N ALA A 173 -9.79 12.54 7.71
CA ALA A 173 -9.07 11.31 8.03
C ALA A 173 -7.54 11.50 8.06
N SER A 174 -7.00 12.67 7.68
CA SER A 174 -5.56 12.92 7.58
C SER A 174 -4.88 12.85 8.96
N ASN A 175 -3.65 12.31 8.97
CA ASN A 175 -2.84 12.11 10.17
C ASN A 175 -1.36 12.01 9.79
N GLU A 176 -0.48 11.61 10.71
CA GLU A 176 0.97 11.48 10.45
C GLU A 176 1.34 10.44 9.38
N SER A 177 0.45 9.50 9.05
CA SER A 177 0.63 8.44 8.04
C SER A 177 -0.14 8.70 6.76
N PHE A 178 -1.22 9.46 6.84
CA PHE A 178 -2.12 9.80 5.75
C PHE A 178 -2.20 11.30 5.58
N GLY A 179 -1.44 11.82 4.61
CA GLY A 179 -1.40 13.26 4.30
C GLY A 179 -2.50 13.69 3.33
N TYR A 180 -2.71 15.00 3.22
CA TYR A 180 -3.68 15.63 2.31
C TYR A 180 -3.00 16.73 1.50
N ASN A 181 -3.13 16.69 0.17
CA ASN A 181 -2.51 17.62 -0.76
C ASN A 181 -3.53 18.31 -1.64
N VAL A 182 -3.31 19.59 -1.90
CA VAL A 182 -4.10 20.45 -2.81
C VAL A 182 -3.26 21.11 -3.91
N ASP A 183 -1.94 20.89 -3.88
CA ASP A 183 -1.01 21.46 -4.84
C ASP A 183 -0.87 20.57 -6.08
N PRO A 184 -0.55 21.14 -7.25
CA PRO A 184 -0.36 20.38 -8.49
C PRO A 184 1.02 19.69 -8.52
N ILE A 185 1.17 18.62 -7.74
CA ILE A 185 2.42 17.86 -7.57
C ILE A 185 2.58 16.76 -8.62
N VAL A 186 3.83 16.35 -8.81
CA VAL A 186 4.25 15.22 -9.65
C VAL A 186 5.18 14.28 -8.87
N SER A 187 5.56 13.15 -9.46
CA SER A 187 6.32 12.11 -8.78
C SER A 187 7.66 12.56 -8.16
N SER A 188 8.32 13.57 -8.73
CA SER A 188 9.57 14.10 -8.17
C SER A 188 9.37 14.94 -6.89
N ASP A 189 8.18 15.51 -6.70
CA ASP A 189 7.88 16.34 -5.53
C ASP A 189 7.67 15.51 -4.27
N ILE A 190 7.34 14.23 -4.43
CA ILE A 190 7.06 13.33 -3.31
C ILE A 190 8.26 12.47 -2.89
N VAL A 191 9.42 12.67 -3.51
CA VAL A 191 10.63 11.94 -3.14
C VAL A 191 11.07 12.33 -1.72
N GLY A 192 11.22 11.32 -0.86
CA GLY A 192 11.61 11.51 0.54
C GLY A 192 10.47 11.83 1.50
N ILE A 193 9.20 11.83 1.07
CA ILE A 193 8.08 12.03 1.99
C ILE A 193 7.93 10.89 2.97
N SER A 194 7.47 11.19 4.17
CA SER A 194 7.28 10.21 5.26
C SER A 194 5.83 9.75 5.43
N TYR A 195 4.87 10.35 4.72
CA TYR A 195 3.50 9.84 4.70
C TYR A 195 3.47 8.48 4.00
N GLY A 196 2.79 7.50 4.58
CA GLY A 196 2.53 6.22 3.91
C GLY A 196 1.66 6.39 2.67
N SER A 197 0.79 7.38 2.69
CA SER A 197 -0.13 7.76 1.63
C SER A 197 -0.36 9.28 1.69
N LEU A 198 -0.16 9.96 0.58
CA LEU A 198 -0.44 11.40 0.44
C LEU A 198 -1.61 11.56 -0.53
N PHE A 199 -2.80 11.76 0.00
CA PHE A 199 -4.02 11.93 -0.80
C PHE A 199 -3.93 13.20 -1.64
N ASP A 200 -4.28 13.08 -2.92
CA ASP A 200 -4.28 14.19 -3.87
C ASP A 200 -5.71 14.63 -4.21
N ALA A 201 -6.18 15.66 -3.52
CA ALA A 201 -7.52 16.21 -3.70
C ALA A 201 -7.76 16.78 -5.10
N THR A 202 -6.70 17.15 -5.83
CA THR A 202 -6.80 17.69 -7.20
C THR A 202 -7.19 16.63 -8.23
N GLN A 203 -7.01 15.34 -7.88
CA GLN A 203 -7.27 14.21 -8.77
C GLN A 203 -8.59 13.48 -8.49
N THR A 204 -9.33 13.90 -7.46
CA THR A 204 -10.63 13.31 -7.15
C THR A 204 -11.63 13.58 -8.28
N LYS A 205 -12.30 12.52 -8.72
CA LYS A 205 -13.37 12.62 -9.74
C LYS A 205 -14.56 11.77 -9.34
N VAL A 206 -15.74 12.31 -9.58
CA VAL A 206 -17.01 11.58 -9.49
C VAL A 206 -17.68 11.62 -10.84
N LEU A 207 -17.84 10.45 -11.46
CA LEU A 207 -18.58 10.29 -12.71
C LEU A 207 -19.98 9.77 -12.39
N THR A 208 -21.00 10.54 -12.75
CA THR A 208 -22.40 10.16 -12.57
C THR A 208 -23.06 9.85 -13.92
N VAL A 209 -23.63 8.67 -14.05
CA VAL A 209 -24.38 8.24 -15.24
C VAL A 209 -25.72 7.64 -14.78
N GLY A 210 -26.79 8.37 -14.97
CA GLY A 210 -28.12 7.98 -14.43
C GLY A 210 -28.08 7.94 -12.90
N ASP A 211 -28.40 6.78 -12.35
CA ASP A 211 -28.42 6.48 -10.91
C ASP A 211 -27.08 5.90 -10.39
N LYS A 212 -26.06 5.77 -11.26
CA LYS A 212 -24.79 5.14 -10.93
C LYS A 212 -23.67 6.16 -10.81
N GLN A 213 -22.78 5.93 -9.88
CA GLN A 213 -21.56 6.71 -9.70
C GLN A 213 -20.31 5.87 -9.67
N LEU A 214 -19.25 6.40 -10.28
CA LEU A 214 -17.87 5.94 -10.08
C LEU A 214 -17.09 7.05 -9.37
N VAL A 215 -16.45 6.70 -8.30
CA VAL A 215 -15.58 7.59 -7.53
C VAL A 215 -14.13 7.20 -7.80
N LYS A 216 -13.35 8.16 -8.31
CA LYS A 216 -11.90 8.01 -8.48
C LYS A 216 -11.18 8.82 -7.43
N VAL A 217 -10.27 8.19 -6.70
CA VAL A 217 -9.37 8.81 -5.71
C VAL A 217 -7.93 8.41 -6.00
N VAL A 218 -6.99 9.29 -5.67
CA VAL A 218 -5.57 9.12 -5.94
C VAL A 218 -4.75 9.45 -4.70
N SER A 219 -3.75 8.65 -4.42
CA SER A 219 -2.74 8.93 -3.40
C SER A 219 -1.33 8.67 -3.92
N TRP A 220 -0.41 9.58 -3.56
CA TRP A 220 1.02 9.48 -3.83
C TRP A 220 1.74 8.78 -2.69
N TYR A 221 2.86 8.15 -3.02
CA TYR A 221 3.79 7.58 -2.04
C TYR A 221 5.20 7.47 -2.61
N ASP A 222 6.20 7.78 -1.83
CA ASP A 222 7.55 7.35 -2.13
C ASP A 222 7.61 5.85 -1.81
N ASN A 223 7.72 5.01 -2.83
CA ASN A 223 7.65 3.56 -2.66
C ASN A 223 8.77 3.00 -1.76
N GLU A 224 9.81 3.81 -1.46
CA GLU A 224 10.88 3.47 -0.53
C GLU A 224 10.72 4.21 0.80
N MET A 225 10.78 5.54 0.83
CA MET A 225 10.78 6.30 2.08
C MET A 225 9.42 6.27 2.80
N SER A 226 8.30 6.36 2.08
CA SER A 226 6.96 6.23 2.69
C SER A 226 6.80 4.87 3.37
N TYR A 227 7.20 3.80 2.67
CA TYR A 227 7.13 2.45 3.22
C TYR A 227 8.05 2.28 4.43
N THR A 228 9.30 2.73 4.33
CA THR A 228 10.27 2.66 5.42
C THR A 228 9.76 3.41 6.66
N SER A 229 9.17 4.59 6.47
CA SER A 229 8.57 5.37 7.56
C SER A 229 7.44 4.63 8.27
N GLN A 230 6.54 3.99 7.49
CA GLN A 230 5.45 3.17 8.03
C GLN A 230 5.97 1.94 8.76
N LEU A 231 6.97 1.27 8.19
CA LEU A 231 7.61 0.10 8.79
C LEU A 231 8.25 0.45 10.15
N VAL A 232 8.92 1.61 10.24
CA VAL A 232 9.51 2.10 11.50
C VAL A 232 8.44 2.43 12.52
N ARG A 233 7.32 3.07 12.13
CA ARG A 233 6.18 3.32 13.03
C ARG A 233 5.61 2.00 13.56
N THR A 234 5.36 1.05 12.68
CA THR A 234 4.89 -0.30 13.04
C THR A 234 5.87 -1.01 13.97
N LEU A 235 7.18 -0.95 13.68
CA LEU A 235 8.23 -1.53 14.53
C LEU A 235 8.23 -0.91 15.92
N LYS A 236 8.18 0.43 16.01
CA LYS A 236 8.16 1.13 17.33
C LYS A 236 6.94 0.73 18.15
N TYR A 237 5.76 0.71 17.53
CA TYR A 237 4.53 0.28 18.18
C TYR A 237 4.64 -1.17 18.68
N PHE A 238 5.05 -2.09 17.80
CA PHE A 238 5.16 -3.51 18.12
C PHE A 238 6.24 -3.79 19.19
N ALA A 239 7.35 -3.06 19.14
CA ALA A 239 8.40 -3.17 20.17
C ALA A 239 7.90 -2.68 21.55
N GLY A 240 7.03 -1.67 21.59
CA GLY A 240 6.41 -1.18 22.82
C GLY A 240 5.47 -2.20 23.49
N LEU A 241 5.02 -3.23 22.76
CA LEU A 241 4.20 -4.31 23.30
C LEU A 241 5.04 -5.47 23.90
N ILE A 242 6.37 -5.40 23.84
CA ILE A 242 7.25 -6.40 24.47
C ILE A 242 7.23 -6.15 26.00
N LYS A 243 6.76 -7.17 26.73
CA LYS A 243 6.78 -7.20 28.20
C LYS A 243 8.07 -7.80 28.72
#